data_6276f8e38c3e2a665e2d8d807f593f7f
#
_entry.id   6276f8e38c3e2a665e2d8d807f593f7f
#
_cell.length_a   1.000
_cell.length_b   1.000
_cell.length_c   1.000
_cell.angle_alpha   90.00
_cell.angle_beta   90.00
_cell.angle_gamma   90.00
#
_symmetry.space_group_name_H-M   'P 1'
#
loop_
_entity.id
_entity.type
_entity.pdbx_description
1 polymer ?
#
loop_
_entity_poly.entity_id
_entity_poly.type
_entity_poly.pdbx_seq_one_letter_code
_entity_poly.pdbx_strand_id
1 'polypeptide(L)'
;MSKHTTVKVDSIRLLAAEPGANVRALADITIDSHLHLRDLRIVHNQGQSPYIQPPLVRTIRPDGTPHYTFKATWEPTLHAAIETALLNAYKAAKGAKR
;
A
#
# COMPACT_ATOMS: atom_id res chain seq x y z
N MET A 1 -13.39 -1.33 26.51
CA MET A 1 -13.27 -2.53 25.68
C MET A 1 -12.41 -2.21 24.46
N SER A 2 -11.31 -2.89 24.33
CA SER A 2 -10.44 -2.65 23.18
C SER A 2 -10.96 -3.38 21.95
N LYS A 3 -11.03 -2.69 20.84
CA LYS A 3 -11.31 -3.32 19.55
C LYS A 3 -10.00 -3.55 18.84
N HIS A 4 -9.78 -4.75 18.41
CA HIS A 4 -8.64 -5.08 17.58
C HIS A 4 -9.04 -4.93 16.13
N THR A 5 -8.36 -4.05 15.43
CA THR A 5 -8.52 -3.93 14.00
C THR A 5 -7.83 -5.12 13.33
N THR A 6 -8.58 -5.87 12.57
CA THR A 6 -8.03 -6.99 11.82
C THR A 6 -7.74 -6.55 10.41
N VAL A 7 -6.50 -6.72 9.97
CA VAL A 7 -6.09 -6.41 8.60
C VAL A 7 -5.69 -7.72 7.94
N LYS A 8 -6.42 -8.07 6.88
CA LYS A 8 -6.14 -9.26 6.09
C LYS A 8 -5.61 -8.82 4.73
N VAL A 9 -4.48 -9.37 4.34
CA VAL A 9 -3.92 -9.12 3.01
C VAL A 9 -4.56 -10.10 2.03
N ASP A 10 -5.39 -9.60 1.12
CA ASP A 10 -6.09 -10.44 0.16
C ASP A 10 -5.19 -10.83 -0.99
N SER A 11 -4.37 -9.91 -1.46
CA SER A 11 -3.41 -10.19 -2.51
C SER A 11 -2.26 -9.20 -2.45
N ILE A 12 -1.13 -9.61 -2.96
CA ILE A 12 0.03 -8.75 -3.14
C ILE A 12 0.67 -9.07 -4.47
N ARG A 13 0.91 -8.04 -5.27
CA ARG A 13 1.49 -8.18 -6.61
C ARG A 13 2.81 -7.43 -6.65
N LEU A 14 3.89 -8.17 -6.80
CA LEU A 14 5.20 -7.55 -6.96
C LEU A 14 5.30 -6.93 -8.34
N LEU A 15 5.82 -5.72 -8.40
CA LEU A 15 6.03 -5.02 -9.66
C LEU A 15 7.47 -5.21 -10.12
N ALA A 16 7.65 -5.21 -11.44
CA ALA A 16 8.99 -5.30 -12.01
C ALA A 16 9.81 -4.09 -11.59
N ALA A 17 11.07 -4.35 -11.20
CA ALA A 17 11.97 -3.28 -10.82
C ALA A 17 12.43 -2.55 -12.09
N GLU A 18 12.09 -1.27 -12.17
CA GLU A 18 12.54 -0.41 -13.25
C GLU A 18 13.40 0.71 -12.69
N PRO A 19 14.39 1.20 -13.46
CA PRO A 19 15.21 2.32 -12.98
C PRO A 19 14.35 3.51 -12.60
N GLY A 20 14.55 4.02 -11.39
CA GLY A 20 13.80 5.16 -10.88
C GLY A 20 12.41 4.84 -10.34
N ALA A 21 11.94 3.61 -10.47
CA ALA A 21 10.64 3.22 -9.93
C ALA A 21 10.77 2.87 -8.45
N ASN A 22 10.01 3.55 -7.61
CA ASN A 22 10.01 3.33 -6.17
C ASN A 22 8.84 2.49 -5.68
N VAL A 23 7.77 2.40 -6.48
CA VAL A 23 6.64 1.53 -6.15
C VAL A 23 7.02 0.10 -6.49
N ARG A 24 7.07 -0.76 -5.47
CA ARG A 24 7.57 -2.13 -5.63
C ARG A 24 6.46 -3.17 -5.63
N ALA A 25 5.29 -2.82 -5.11
CA ALA A 25 4.17 -3.75 -5.05
C ALA A 25 2.86 -3.01 -4.94
N LEU A 26 1.79 -3.69 -5.36
CA LEU A 26 0.43 -3.27 -5.12
C LEU A 26 -0.25 -4.33 -4.28
N ALA A 27 -1.10 -3.92 -3.35
CA ALA A 27 -1.75 -4.84 -2.44
C ALA A 27 -3.21 -4.49 -2.26
N ASP A 28 -4.01 -5.54 -2.04
CA ASP A 28 -5.41 -5.41 -1.69
C ASP A 28 -5.58 -5.96 -0.28
N ILE A 29 -6.35 -5.27 0.55
CA ILE A 29 -6.58 -5.68 1.92
C ILE A 29 -8.06 -5.63 2.28
N THR A 30 -8.42 -6.35 3.32
CA THR A 30 -9.74 -6.28 3.94
C THR A 30 -9.55 -5.93 5.41
N ILE A 31 -10.28 -4.92 5.86
CA ILE A 31 -10.24 -4.45 7.24
C ILE A 31 -11.52 -4.86 7.94
N ASP A 32 -11.38 -5.58 9.07
CA ASP A 32 -12.48 -6.03 9.93
C ASP A 32 -13.56 -6.78 9.16
N SER A 33 -13.18 -7.50 8.10
CA SER A 33 -14.06 -8.30 7.25
C SER A 33 -15.13 -7.50 6.49
N HIS A 34 -15.05 -6.17 6.55
CA HIS A 34 -16.10 -5.32 5.96
C HIS A 34 -15.58 -4.34 4.93
N LEU A 35 -14.39 -3.77 5.16
CA LEU A 35 -13.87 -2.73 4.28
C LEU A 35 -12.77 -3.29 3.40
N HIS A 36 -12.99 -3.22 2.09
CA HIS A 36 -12.01 -3.67 1.11
C HIS A 36 -11.31 -2.46 0.51
N LEU A 37 -9.99 -2.46 0.61
CA LEU A 37 -9.16 -1.42 -0.02
C LEU A 37 -8.26 -2.10 -1.04
N ARG A 38 -8.19 -1.51 -2.23
CA ARG A 38 -7.41 -2.06 -3.34
C ARG A 38 -6.32 -1.10 -3.76
N ASP A 39 -5.28 -1.67 -4.35
CA ASP A 39 -4.19 -0.91 -4.96
C ASP A 39 -3.43 -0.03 -3.97
N LEU A 40 -3.27 -0.52 -2.73
CA LEU A 40 -2.33 0.11 -1.82
C LEU A 40 -0.92 -0.08 -2.37
N ARG A 41 -0.11 0.93 -2.24
CA ARG A 41 1.22 0.94 -2.83
C ARG A 41 2.27 0.68 -1.77
N ILE A 42 3.19 -0.22 -2.05
CA ILE A 42 4.37 -0.41 -1.21
C ILE A 42 5.52 0.29 -1.92
N VAL A 43 6.05 1.29 -1.25
CA VAL A 43 7.13 2.13 -1.79
C VAL A 43 8.41 1.76 -1.07
N HIS A 44 9.45 1.50 -1.83
CA HIS A 44 10.74 1.11 -1.27
C HIS A 44 11.86 1.86 -1.99
N ASN A 45 12.30 2.93 -1.37
CA ASN A 45 13.43 3.71 -1.89
C ASN A 45 14.73 3.02 -1.53
N GLN A 46 15.70 3.12 -2.42
CA GLN A 46 17.00 2.50 -2.21
C GLN A 46 17.63 3.01 -0.91
N GLY A 47 18.10 2.09 -0.08
CA GLY A 47 18.76 2.42 1.17
C GLY A 47 17.83 2.82 2.30
N GLN A 48 16.52 2.73 2.10
CA GLN A 48 15.53 3.09 3.11
C GLN A 48 14.58 1.93 3.36
N SER A 49 13.89 1.98 4.50
CA SER A 49 12.87 0.99 4.81
C SER A 49 11.65 1.20 3.92
N PRO A 50 10.98 0.12 3.51
CA PRO A 50 9.75 0.27 2.74
C PRO A 50 8.62 0.87 3.58
N TYR A 51 7.70 1.54 2.91
CA TYR A 51 6.51 2.08 3.55
C TYR A 51 5.32 1.95 2.61
N ILE A 52 4.12 2.17 3.14
CA ILE A 52 2.89 2.00 2.37
C ILE A 52 2.26 3.36 2.10
N GLN A 53 1.52 3.41 0.99
CA GLN A 53 0.72 4.57 0.63
C GLN A 53 -0.70 4.13 0.29
N PRO A 54 -1.70 4.94 0.65
CA PRO A 54 -3.07 4.70 0.20
C PRO A 54 -3.16 4.73 -1.33
N PRO A 55 -4.25 4.21 -1.91
CA PRO A 55 -4.46 4.31 -3.35
C PRO A 55 -4.47 5.77 -3.81
N LEU A 56 -3.84 6.02 -4.94
CA LEU A 56 -3.78 7.35 -5.54
C LEU A 56 -4.73 7.47 -6.72
N VAL A 57 -5.35 8.63 -6.83
CA VAL A 57 -6.13 9.00 -8.00
C VAL A 57 -5.44 10.16 -8.69
N ARG A 58 -5.24 10.03 -10.00
CA ARG A 58 -4.68 11.09 -10.83
C ARG A 58 -5.81 11.78 -11.55
N THR A 59 -5.87 13.09 -11.42
CA THR A 59 -6.81 13.93 -12.17
C THR A 59 -6.03 14.99 -12.92
N ILE A 60 -6.64 15.51 -13.99
CA ILE A 60 -6.02 16.59 -14.77
C ILE A 60 -6.77 17.87 -14.43
N ARG A 61 -6.04 18.87 -13.98
CA ARG A 61 -6.60 20.19 -13.70
C ARG A 61 -6.96 20.91 -15.00
N PRO A 62 -7.84 21.93 -14.94
CA PRO A 62 -8.19 22.68 -16.14
C PRO A 62 -6.99 23.28 -16.87
N ASP A 63 -5.90 23.57 -16.17
CA ASP A 63 -4.68 24.09 -16.78
C ASP A 63 -3.80 23.00 -17.41
N GLY A 64 -4.22 21.74 -17.38
CA GLY A 64 -3.49 20.62 -17.95
C GLY A 64 -2.50 19.95 -17.02
N THR A 65 -2.32 20.47 -15.80
CA THR A 65 -1.37 19.88 -14.87
C THR A 65 -1.98 18.66 -14.15
N PRO A 66 -1.17 17.61 -13.87
CA PRO A 66 -1.67 16.48 -13.10
C PRO A 66 -1.82 16.83 -11.62
N HIS A 67 -2.84 16.28 -11.02
CA HIS A 67 -3.10 16.40 -9.59
C HIS A 67 -3.32 15.01 -9.01
N TYR A 68 -2.60 14.70 -7.94
CA TYR A 68 -2.69 13.40 -7.29
C TYR A 68 -3.31 13.56 -5.92
N THR A 69 -4.31 12.73 -5.64
CA THR A 69 -4.92 12.68 -4.31
C THR A 69 -4.98 11.24 -3.83
N PHE A 70 -4.88 11.07 -2.52
CA PHE A 70 -5.11 9.76 -1.95
C PHE A 70 -6.61 9.46 -1.99
N LYS A 71 -6.96 8.28 -2.49
CA LYS A 71 -8.34 7.84 -2.56
C LYS A 71 -8.90 7.47 -1.20
N ALA A 72 -8.04 7.15 -0.25
CA ALA A 72 -8.42 6.82 1.11
C ALA A 72 -7.36 7.35 2.06
N THR A 73 -7.80 7.77 3.25
CA THR A 73 -6.89 8.15 4.32
C THR A 73 -7.37 7.50 5.61
N TRP A 74 -6.47 7.33 6.56
CA TRP A 74 -6.81 6.67 7.82
C TRP A 74 -5.94 7.22 8.95
N GLU A 75 -6.36 6.91 10.16
CA GLU A 75 -5.65 7.36 11.37
C GLU A 75 -4.32 6.63 11.53
N PRO A 76 -3.36 7.23 12.26
CA PRO A 76 -2.03 6.63 12.46
C PRO A 76 -2.06 5.23 13.07
N THR A 77 -2.98 4.95 13.98
CA THR A 77 -3.08 3.61 14.58
C THR A 77 -3.46 2.56 13.56
N LEU A 78 -4.40 2.89 12.68
CA LEU A 78 -4.78 1.99 11.60
C LEU A 78 -3.65 1.88 10.58
N HIS A 79 -2.95 2.97 10.31
CA HIS A 79 -1.80 2.95 9.40
C HIS A 79 -0.76 1.95 9.88
N ALA A 80 -0.44 1.96 11.17
CA ALA A 80 0.55 1.04 11.73
C ALA A 80 0.12 -0.43 11.55
N ALA A 81 -1.17 -0.73 11.77
CA ALA A 81 -1.66 -2.09 11.59
C ALA A 81 -1.58 -2.53 10.12
N ILE A 82 -1.98 -1.65 9.20
CA ILE A 82 -1.90 -1.94 7.76
C ILE A 82 -0.45 -2.11 7.34
N GLU A 83 0.43 -1.22 7.79
CA GLU A 83 1.84 -1.27 7.43
C GLU A 83 2.49 -2.57 7.89
N THR A 84 2.23 -2.98 9.13
CA THR A 84 2.78 -4.24 9.64
C THR A 84 2.32 -5.42 8.80
N ALA A 85 1.03 -5.51 8.51
CA ALA A 85 0.50 -6.61 7.71
C ALA A 85 1.06 -6.62 6.30
N LEU A 86 1.10 -5.47 5.65
CA LEU A 86 1.55 -5.38 4.26
C LEU A 86 3.05 -5.58 4.12
N LEU A 87 3.85 -5.02 5.03
CA LEU A 87 5.29 -5.19 4.95
C LEU A 87 5.72 -6.63 5.26
N ASN A 88 5.01 -7.31 6.16
CA ASN A 88 5.25 -8.73 6.38
C ASN A 88 4.91 -9.54 5.13
N ALA A 89 3.78 -9.24 4.48
CA ALA A 89 3.39 -9.93 3.26
C ALA A 89 4.36 -9.64 2.10
N TYR A 90 4.82 -8.40 1.99
CA TYR A 90 5.78 -7.99 0.98
C TYR A 90 7.10 -8.75 1.16
N LYS A 91 7.59 -8.81 2.39
CA LYS A 91 8.82 -9.52 2.69
C LYS A 91 8.70 -11.02 2.36
N ALA A 92 7.56 -11.62 2.70
CA ALA A 92 7.31 -13.03 2.39
C ALA A 92 7.22 -13.25 0.88
N ALA A 93 6.55 -12.37 0.16
CA ALA A 93 6.43 -12.49 -1.30
C ALA A 93 7.77 -12.34 -1.99
N LYS A 94 8.63 -11.44 -1.54
CA LYS A 94 9.98 -11.29 -2.09
C LYS A 94 10.83 -12.53 -1.82
N GLY A 95 10.71 -13.10 -0.62
CA GLY A 95 11.45 -14.30 -0.27
C GLY A 95 11.02 -15.53 -1.06
N ALA A 96 9.73 -15.60 -1.41
CA ALA A 96 9.20 -16.73 -2.18
C ALA A 96 9.55 -16.64 -3.66
N LYS A 97 9.82 -15.43 -4.14
CA LYS A 97 10.10 -15.20 -5.56
C LYS A 97 11.61 -15.30 -5.80
N ARG A 98 12.02 -16.42 -6.35
CA ARG A 98 13.43 -16.66 -6.65
C ARG A 98 13.61 -17.08 -8.09
#